data_bde192cf6497bb4bac34b0eb82d81e19
#
_entry.id   bde192cf6497bb4bac34b0eb82d81e19
#
_cell.length_a   1.000
_cell.length_b   1.000
_cell.length_c   1.000
_cell.angle_alpha   90.00
_cell.angle_beta   90.00
_cell.angle_gamma   90.00
#
_symmetry.space_group_name_H-M   'P 1'
#
loop_
_entity.id
_entity.type
_entity.pdbx_description
1 polymer ?
#
loop_
_entity_poly.entity_id
_entity_poly.type
_entity_poly.pdbx_seq_one_letter_code
_entity_poly.pdbx_strand_id
1 'polypeptide(L)'
;MKYQAQSVHLKHPHECLIIGLFEDGQTAAFNKCDQLTEGYLTGLVKSGDISGKIGQLCLLHHVPQLDCKRLIIVGCGKQQELNERNYQKIYQRLWQTLKELPVSEAVSYLTDLQIKGRNLYWNVRFAIETLEHGNYQFDNFKQQKAPAIKLQKLLFSTDDATAEQAICHAQA
;
A
#
# COMPACT_ATOMS: atom_id res chain seq x y z
N MET A 1 9.46 13.02 -0.16
CA MET A 1 8.06 12.63 0.08
C MET A 1 7.76 12.78 1.57
N LYS A 2 6.54 13.12 1.91
CA LYS A 2 6.09 13.26 3.30
C LYS A 2 5.41 11.97 3.77
N TYR A 3 5.73 11.50 4.96
CA TYR A 3 5.09 10.35 5.58
C TYR A 3 4.35 10.77 6.85
N GLN A 4 3.21 10.16 7.11
CA GLN A 4 2.40 10.45 8.29
C GLN A 4 1.66 9.18 8.71
N ALA A 5 1.44 8.99 10.00
CA ALA A 5 0.61 7.93 10.55
C ALA A 5 -0.61 8.53 11.24
N GLN A 6 -1.78 8.09 10.85
CA GLN A 6 -3.05 8.43 11.51
C GLN A 6 -4.13 7.42 11.11
N SER A 7 -5.10 7.22 11.97
CA SER A 7 -6.27 6.41 11.63
C SER A 7 -7.09 7.10 10.54
N VAL A 8 -7.38 6.38 9.47
CA VAL A 8 -8.09 6.91 8.31
C VAL A 8 -9.37 6.11 8.07
N HIS A 9 -10.49 6.81 7.93
CA HIS A 9 -11.78 6.19 7.65
C HIS A 9 -11.98 5.99 6.15
N LEU A 10 -12.37 4.78 5.76
CA LEU A 10 -12.64 4.42 4.36
C LEU A 10 -13.81 5.19 3.73
N LYS A 11 -14.70 5.73 4.55
CA LYS A 11 -15.87 6.50 4.08
C LYS A 11 -15.56 7.96 3.73
N HIS A 12 -14.37 8.46 4.08
CA HIS A 12 -13.95 9.80 3.69
C HIS A 12 -13.39 9.79 2.26
N PRO A 13 -13.46 10.92 1.54
CA PRO A 13 -12.88 11.03 0.21
C PRO A 13 -11.36 10.85 0.22
N HIS A 14 -10.85 10.00 -0.68
CA HIS A 14 -9.41 9.75 -0.86
C HIS A 14 -9.01 9.76 -2.32
N GLU A 15 -7.81 10.18 -2.62
CA GLU A 15 -7.25 10.07 -3.97
C GLU A 15 -6.86 8.64 -4.31
N CYS A 16 -6.23 7.94 -3.38
CA CYS A 16 -5.74 6.58 -3.58
C CYS A 16 -5.71 5.81 -2.27
N LEU A 17 -6.33 4.65 -2.25
CA LEU A 17 -6.26 3.69 -1.15
C LEU A 17 -5.43 2.50 -1.56
N ILE A 18 -4.63 1.96 -0.63
CA ILE A 18 -3.78 0.79 -0.84
C ILE A 18 -4.16 -0.25 0.20
N ILE A 19 -4.59 -1.42 -0.27
CA ILE A 19 -4.96 -2.56 0.57
C ILE A 19 -4.23 -3.82 0.12
N GLY A 20 -4.03 -4.75 1.04
CA GLY A 20 -3.40 -6.05 0.77
C GLY A 20 -4.43 -7.17 0.59
N LEU A 21 -4.04 -8.18 -0.17
CA LEU A 21 -4.79 -9.42 -0.33
C LEU A 21 -3.82 -10.60 -0.27
N PHE A 22 -4.15 -11.64 0.50
CA PHE A 22 -3.41 -12.89 0.52
C PHE A 22 -3.97 -13.89 -0.49
N GLU A 23 -3.15 -14.85 -0.90
CA GLU A 23 -3.62 -16.00 -1.71
C GLU A 23 -4.59 -16.89 -0.93
N ASP A 24 -4.36 -17.02 0.37
CA ASP A 24 -5.08 -17.92 1.29
C ASP A 24 -5.94 -17.20 2.32
N GLY A 25 -6.22 -15.92 2.12
CA GLY A 25 -7.05 -15.15 3.04
C GLY A 25 -7.17 -13.68 2.66
N GLN A 26 -7.82 -12.93 3.54
CA GLN A 26 -8.11 -11.52 3.33
C GLN A 26 -7.56 -10.70 4.48
N THR A 27 -7.09 -9.49 4.19
CA THR A 27 -6.73 -8.51 5.23
C THR A 27 -7.98 -7.85 5.82
N ALA A 28 -7.87 -7.25 7.00
CA ALA A 28 -8.96 -6.49 7.60
C ALA A 28 -9.42 -5.34 6.70
N ALA A 29 -8.49 -4.64 6.06
CA ALA A 29 -8.81 -3.55 5.14
C ALA A 29 -9.55 -4.05 3.89
N PHE A 30 -9.13 -5.18 3.33
CA PHE A 30 -9.84 -5.81 2.21
C PHE A 30 -11.29 -6.15 2.59
N ASN A 31 -11.50 -6.78 3.75
CA ASN A 31 -12.84 -7.13 4.23
C ASN A 31 -13.74 -5.91 4.40
N LYS A 32 -13.22 -4.82 4.96
CA LYS A 32 -13.98 -3.58 5.11
C LYS A 32 -14.36 -2.96 3.77
N CYS A 33 -13.43 -2.91 2.82
CA CYS A 33 -13.71 -2.44 1.47
C CYS A 33 -14.73 -3.33 0.74
N ASP A 34 -14.61 -4.64 0.90
CA ASP A 34 -15.52 -5.61 0.30
C ASP A 34 -16.94 -5.47 0.84
N GLN A 35 -17.10 -5.26 2.16
CA GLN A 35 -18.39 -4.98 2.78
C GLN A 35 -19.01 -3.68 2.28
N LEU A 36 -18.23 -2.60 2.19
CA LEU A 36 -18.69 -1.31 1.68
C LEU A 36 -19.13 -1.37 0.21
N THR A 37 -18.50 -2.24 -0.56
CA THR A 37 -18.78 -2.44 -2.00
C THR A 37 -19.72 -3.60 -2.27
N GLU A 38 -20.36 -4.15 -1.22
CA GLU A 38 -21.34 -5.24 -1.31
C GLU A 38 -20.80 -6.49 -2.04
N GLY A 39 -19.56 -6.88 -1.75
CA GLY A 39 -18.94 -8.07 -2.30
C GLY A 39 -18.29 -7.87 -3.69
N TYR A 40 -18.16 -6.65 -4.15
CA TYR A 40 -17.54 -6.35 -5.44
C TYR A 40 -16.10 -6.90 -5.53
N LEU A 41 -15.29 -6.68 -4.48
CA LEU A 41 -13.89 -7.16 -4.47
C LEU A 41 -13.82 -8.69 -4.41
N THR A 42 -14.65 -9.34 -3.63
CA THR A 42 -14.75 -10.81 -3.61
C THR A 42 -15.13 -11.35 -4.99
N GLY A 43 -16.00 -10.66 -5.71
CA GLY A 43 -16.34 -11.00 -7.09
C GLY A 43 -15.12 -11.00 -8.02
N LEU A 44 -14.23 -10.03 -7.87
CA LEU A 44 -12.98 -9.97 -8.65
C LEU A 44 -12.03 -11.13 -8.32
N VAL A 45 -11.98 -11.54 -7.06
CA VAL A 45 -11.21 -12.72 -6.64
C VAL A 45 -11.78 -13.99 -7.28
N LYS A 46 -13.09 -14.16 -7.23
CA LYS A 46 -13.77 -15.33 -7.80
C LYS A 46 -13.65 -15.43 -9.32
N SER A 47 -13.65 -14.28 -10.01
CA SER A 47 -13.46 -14.26 -11.47
C SER A 47 -11.99 -14.47 -11.89
N GLY A 48 -11.05 -14.42 -10.95
CA GLY A 48 -9.63 -14.58 -11.23
C GLY A 48 -8.91 -13.29 -11.64
N ASP A 49 -9.58 -12.14 -11.60
CA ASP A 49 -8.97 -10.83 -11.92
C ASP A 49 -7.90 -10.44 -10.90
N ILE A 50 -8.08 -10.84 -9.65
CA ILE A 50 -7.09 -10.68 -8.56
C ILE A 50 -6.92 -12.00 -7.82
N SER A 51 -5.68 -12.35 -7.48
CA SER A 51 -5.37 -13.65 -6.86
C SER A 51 -4.56 -13.57 -5.55
N GLY A 52 -4.08 -12.40 -5.19
CA GLY A 52 -3.24 -12.23 -4.00
C GLY A 52 -1.81 -12.75 -4.13
N LYS A 53 -1.38 -13.21 -5.29
CA LYS A 53 0.02 -13.65 -5.50
C LYS A 53 0.98 -12.52 -5.21
N ILE A 54 2.12 -12.85 -4.57
CA ILE A 54 3.13 -11.86 -4.19
C ILE A 54 3.55 -10.98 -5.38
N GLY A 55 3.48 -9.67 -5.18
CA GLY A 55 3.84 -8.69 -6.21
C GLY A 55 2.81 -8.46 -7.30
N GLN A 56 1.71 -9.20 -7.33
CA GLN A 56 0.58 -8.88 -8.21
C GLN A 56 -0.10 -7.62 -7.72
N LEU A 57 -0.42 -6.71 -8.61
CA LEU A 57 -1.05 -5.45 -8.27
C LEU A 57 -2.24 -5.20 -9.19
N CYS A 58 -3.37 -4.87 -8.61
CA CYS A 58 -4.57 -4.48 -9.34
C CYS A 58 -4.92 -3.03 -9.01
N LEU A 59 -4.98 -2.19 -10.04
CA LEU A 59 -5.40 -0.80 -9.94
C LEU A 59 -6.83 -0.67 -10.42
N LEU A 60 -7.74 -0.26 -9.53
CA LEU A 60 -9.15 -0.03 -9.84
C LEU A 60 -9.46 1.47 -9.78
N HIS A 61 -10.25 1.93 -10.74
CA HIS A 61 -10.72 3.31 -10.80
C HIS A 61 -12.20 3.37 -10.43
N HIS A 62 -12.57 4.33 -9.57
CA HIS A 62 -13.96 4.61 -9.22
C HIS A 62 -14.76 3.37 -8.80
N VAL A 63 -14.24 2.64 -7.80
CA VAL A 63 -14.93 1.47 -7.25
C VAL A 63 -16.29 1.88 -6.69
N PRO A 64 -17.40 1.22 -7.06
CA PRO A 64 -18.72 1.56 -6.58
C PRO A 64 -18.81 1.62 -5.05
N GLN A 65 -19.46 2.63 -4.50
CA GLN A 65 -19.71 2.82 -3.07
C GLN A 65 -18.45 3.02 -2.20
N LEU A 66 -17.29 3.16 -2.81
CA LEU A 66 -16.05 3.51 -2.14
C LEU A 66 -15.62 4.91 -2.59
N ASP A 67 -15.51 5.83 -1.64
CA ASP A 67 -15.18 7.22 -1.95
C ASP A 67 -13.67 7.41 -2.12
N CYS A 68 -13.14 6.79 -3.16
CA CYS A 68 -11.77 6.99 -3.60
C CYS A 68 -11.69 7.00 -5.13
N LYS A 69 -10.77 7.80 -5.64
CA LYS A 69 -10.55 7.85 -7.09
C LYS A 69 -9.85 6.59 -7.60
N ARG A 70 -8.98 6.00 -6.78
CA ARG A 70 -8.22 4.79 -7.11
C ARG A 70 -8.10 3.88 -5.90
N LEU A 71 -8.23 2.59 -6.15
CA LEU A 71 -7.95 1.54 -5.17
C LEU A 71 -6.85 0.64 -5.73
N ILE A 72 -5.76 0.48 -4.99
CA ILE A 72 -4.70 -0.45 -5.32
C ILE A 72 -4.84 -1.67 -4.41
N ILE A 73 -4.96 -2.85 -5.00
CA ILE A 73 -4.95 -4.12 -4.29
C ILE A 73 -3.63 -4.80 -4.57
N VAL A 74 -2.83 -5.02 -3.53
CA VAL A 74 -1.49 -5.59 -3.64
C VAL A 74 -1.52 -7.04 -3.16
N GLY A 75 -1.04 -7.95 -3.99
CA GLY A 75 -0.86 -9.35 -3.62
C GLY A 75 0.27 -9.51 -2.62
N CYS A 76 -0.04 -10.14 -1.48
CA CYS A 76 0.87 -10.34 -0.36
C CYS A 76 1.37 -11.78 -0.23
N GLY A 77 0.95 -12.68 -1.14
CA GLY A 77 1.28 -14.09 -1.09
C GLY A 77 0.52 -14.84 -0.01
N LYS A 78 1.11 -15.91 0.50
CA LYS A 78 0.52 -16.71 1.59
C LYS A 78 0.85 -16.07 2.92
N GLN A 79 -0.11 -16.06 3.85
CA GLN A 79 0.04 -15.40 5.16
C GLN A 79 1.25 -15.91 5.94
N GLN A 80 1.46 -17.23 5.96
CA GLN A 80 2.55 -17.85 6.73
C GLN A 80 3.93 -17.66 6.09
N GLU A 81 3.98 -17.28 4.82
CA GLU A 81 5.22 -17.03 4.08
C GLU A 81 5.60 -15.54 4.04
N LEU A 82 4.84 -14.68 4.70
CA LEU A 82 5.12 -13.25 4.73
C LEU A 82 6.32 -12.94 5.62
N ASN A 83 7.45 -12.73 4.99
CA ASN A 83 8.74 -12.40 5.61
C ASN A 83 9.26 -11.04 5.11
N GLU A 84 10.43 -10.64 5.60
CA GLU A 84 11.04 -9.36 5.25
C GLU A 84 11.25 -9.22 3.73
N ARG A 85 11.73 -10.27 3.07
CA ARG A 85 11.99 -10.27 1.63
C ARG A 85 10.71 -10.09 0.82
N ASN A 86 9.63 -10.78 1.20
CA ASN A 86 8.34 -10.68 0.53
C ASN A 86 7.70 -9.30 0.78
N TYR A 87 7.84 -8.80 1.98
CA TYR A 87 7.39 -7.44 2.32
C TYR A 87 8.12 -6.37 1.51
N GLN A 88 9.43 -6.52 1.33
CA GLN A 88 10.21 -5.65 0.45
C GLN A 88 9.70 -5.67 -0.99
N LYS A 89 9.43 -6.86 -1.54
CA LYS A 89 8.87 -7.01 -2.90
C LYS A 89 7.52 -6.30 -3.05
N ILE A 90 6.66 -6.38 -2.03
CA ILE A 90 5.37 -5.68 -2.02
C ILE A 90 5.58 -4.17 -2.20
N TYR A 91 6.44 -3.56 -1.40
CA TYR A 91 6.69 -2.12 -1.48
C TYR A 91 7.47 -1.70 -2.72
N GLN A 92 8.39 -2.51 -3.20
CA GLN A 92 9.07 -2.25 -4.48
C GLN A 92 8.07 -2.23 -5.64
N ARG A 93 7.16 -3.22 -5.67
CA ARG A 93 6.12 -3.27 -6.70
C ARG A 93 5.14 -2.13 -6.59
N LEU A 94 4.73 -1.81 -5.37
CA LEU A 94 3.85 -0.68 -5.10
C LEU A 94 4.47 0.64 -5.58
N TRP A 95 5.74 0.87 -5.29
CA TRP A 95 6.47 2.05 -5.72
C TRP A 95 6.47 2.22 -7.25
N GLN A 96 6.69 1.13 -8.00
CA GLN A 96 6.66 1.18 -9.46
C GLN A 96 5.33 1.68 -10.01
N THR A 97 4.25 1.43 -9.31
CA THR A 97 2.93 1.93 -9.69
C THR A 97 2.68 3.36 -9.20
N LEU A 98 2.96 3.63 -7.92
CA LEU A 98 2.69 4.94 -7.30
C LEU A 98 3.42 6.09 -7.99
N LYS A 99 4.67 5.88 -8.41
CA LYS A 99 5.46 6.94 -9.07
C LYS A 99 4.88 7.41 -10.41
N GLU A 100 4.04 6.60 -11.04
CA GLU A 100 3.42 6.90 -12.33
C GLU A 100 2.00 7.46 -12.20
N LEU A 101 1.39 7.33 -11.01
CA LEU A 101 0.01 7.78 -10.81
C LEU A 101 -0.09 9.29 -10.63
N PRO A 102 -1.14 9.91 -11.21
CA PRO A 102 -1.42 11.33 -11.02
C PRO A 102 -2.14 11.59 -9.69
N VAL A 103 -1.54 11.16 -8.59
CA VAL A 103 -2.07 11.34 -7.22
C VAL A 103 -1.07 12.11 -6.37
N SER A 104 -1.56 12.98 -5.53
CA SER A 104 -0.73 13.75 -4.58
C SER A 104 -0.65 13.07 -3.21
N GLU A 105 -1.66 12.31 -2.83
CA GLU A 105 -1.75 11.61 -1.56
C GLU A 105 -2.26 10.17 -1.75
N ALA A 106 -1.65 9.25 -1.02
CA ALA A 106 -2.10 7.85 -0.93
C ALA A 106 -2.18 7.42 0.54
N VAL A 107 -3.12 6.52 0.82
CA VAL A 107 -3.31 5.94 2.15
C VAL A 107 -3.02 4.45 2.09
N SER A 108 -2.09 3.99 2.91
CA SER A 108 -1.71 2.58 3.00
C SER A 108 -2.34 1.91 4.21
N TYR A 109 -3.05 0.82 3.97
CA TYR A 109 -3.54 -0.11 4.99
C TYR A 109 -2.65 -1.35 5.11
N LEU A 110 -1.44 -1.33 4.52
CA LEU A 110 -0.49 -2.44 4.63
C LEU A 110 0.12 -2.56 6.04
N THR A 111 -0.18 -1.63 6.93
CA THR A 111 0.09 -1.73 8.37
C THR A 111 -0.63 -2.91 9.04
N ASP A 112 -1.68 -3.44 8.40
CA ASP A 112 -2.37 -4.66 8.86
C ASP A 112 -1.54 -5.93 8.66
N LEU A 113 -0.49 -5.88 7.84
CA LEU A 113 0.34 -7.04 7.55
C LEU A 113 1.22 -7.39 8.75
N GLN A 114 1.25 -8.66 9.09
CA GLN A 114 2.10 -9.18 10.17
C GLN A 114 3.30 -9.91 9.57
N ILE A 115 4.47 -9.32 9.74
CA ILE A 115 5.72 -9.87 9.26
C ILE A 115 6.33 -10.74 10.36
N LYS A 116 6.70 -11.97 10.03
CA LYS A 116 7.26 -12.92 10.99
C LYS A 116 8.47 -12.33 11.72
N GLY A 117 8.38 -12.29 13.06
CA GLY A 117 9.44 -11.80 13.93
C GLY A 117 9.62 -10.26 13.94
N ARG A 118 8.68 -9.52 13.37
CA ARG A 118 8.72 -8.05 13.29
C ARG A 118 7.45 -7.43 13.89
N ASN A 119 7.52 -6.14 14.19
CA ASN A 119 6.43 -5.35 14.77
C ASN A 119 6.06 -4.18 13.84
N LEU A 120 5.04 -3.43 14.23
CA LEU A 120 4.57 -2.28 13.45
C LEU A 120 5.67 -1.22 13.23
N TYR A 121 6.49 -0.94 14.24
CA TYR A 121 7.62 -0.01 14.11
C TYR A 121 8.54 -0.43 12.95
N TRP A 122 8.95 -1.69 12.94
CA TRP A 122 9.78 -2.22 11.88
C TRP A 122 9.08 -2.15 10.51
N ASN A 123 7.80 -2.52 10.46
CA ASN A 123 7.02 -2.52 9.22
C ASN A 123 6.99 -1.14 8.56
N VAL A 124 6.68 -0.10 9.33
CA VAL A 124 6.58 1.27 8.84
C VAL A 124 7.96 1.80 8.44
N ARG A 125 8.97 1.60 9.28
CA ARG A 125 10.34 2.04 8.98
C ARG A 125 10.88 1.40 7.72
N PHE A 126 10.76 0.08 7.61
CA PHE A 126 11.25 -0.68 6.45
C PHE A 126 10.51 -0.32 5.15
N ALA A 127 9.21 -0.06 5.25
CA ALA A 127 8.43 0.43 4.12
C ALA A 127 8.97 1.77 3.59
N ILE A 128 9.23 2.71 4.48
CA ILE A 128 9.78 4.02 4.12
C ILE A 128 11.18 3.87 3.50
N GLU A 129 12.05 3.11 4.13
CA GLU A 129 13.41 2.86 3.62
C GLU A 129 13.37 2.24 2.20
N THR A 130 12.45 1.31 1.96
CA THR A 130 12.26 0.69 0.64
C THR A 130 11.78 1.69 -0.41
N LEU A 131 10.80 2.52 -0.05
CA LEU A 131 10.25 3.56 -0.94
C LEU A 131 11.28 4.64 -1.25
N GLU A 132 12.02 5.13 -0.25
CA GLU A 132 13.05 6.14 -0.45
C GLU A 132 14.23 5.61 -1.27
N HIS A 133 14.59 4.34 -1.09
CA HIS A 133 15.60 3.70 -1.95
C HIS A 133 15.13 3.64 -3.41
N GLY A 134 13.87 3.29 -3.65
CA GLY A 134 13.28 3.30 -4.99
C GLY A 134 13.25 4.69 -5.60
N ASN A 135 12.92 5.71 -4.80
CA ASN A 135 12.91 7.10 -5.24
C ASN A 135 14.32 7.58 -5.60
N TYR A 136 15.31 7.29 -4.78
CA TYR A 136 16.71 7.64 -5.03
C TYR A 136 17.24 7.01 -6.32
N GLN A 137 16.96 5.73 -6.57
CA GLN A 137 17.34 5.07 -7.82
C GLN A 137 16.69 5.71 -9.03
N PHE A 138 15.42 6.06 -8.92
CA PHE A 138 14.69 6.73 -10.00
C PHE A 138 15.30 8.09 -10.36
N ASP A 139 15.68 8.88 -9.36
CA ASP A 139 16.29 10.19 -9.58
C ASP A 139 17.69 10.08 -10.23
N ASN A 140 18.47 9.08 -9.85
CA ASN A 140 19.81 8.85 -10.41
C ASN A 140 19.80 8.40 -11.88
N PHE A 141 18.78 7.66 -12.29
CA PHE A 141 18.63 7.20 -13.68
C PHE A 141 17.86 8.18 -14.58
N LYS A 142 17.48 9.33 -14.04
CA LYS A 142 16.72 10.37 -14.74
C LYS A 142 17.60 11.20 -15.68
N GLN A 143 18.20 10.55 -16.67
CA GLN A 143 19.01 11.28 -17.67
C GLN A 143 18.18 11.90 -18.80
N GLN A 144 16.90 11.55 -18.98
CA GLN A 144 16.03 12.19 -19.98
C GLN A 144 14.56 12.11 -19.60
N LYS A 145 13.94 13.29 -19.36
CA LYS A 145 12.49 13.58 -19.43
C LYS A 145 11.49 12.54 -18.86
N ALA A 146 11.77 11.92 -17.73
CA ALA A 146 10.71 11.22 -16.99
C ALA A 146 9.79 12.27 -16.33
N PRO A 147 8.47 12.08 -16.38
CA PRO A 147 7.55 12.99 -15.69
C PRO A 147 7.86 13.02 -14.19
N ALA A 148 7.72 14.20 -13.60
CA ALA A 148 7.93 14.36 -12.16
C ALA A 148 6.92 13.50 -11.37
N ILE A 149 7.38 12.85 -10.29
CA ILE A 149 6.53 12.11 -9.38
C ILE A 149 5.55 13.09 -8.72
N LYS A 150 4.26 12.82 -8.84
CA LYS A 150 3.20 13.68 -8.29
C LYS A 150 2.89 13.35 -6.83
N LEU A 151 3.18 12.13 -6.39
CA LEU A 151 2.94 11.70 -5.02
C LEU A 151 3.81 12.50 -4.05
N GLN A 152 3.17 13.26 -3.17
CA GLN A 152 3.82 14.11 -2.18
C GLN A 152 3.70 13.56 -0.77
N LYS A 153 2.66 12.75 -0.50
CA LYS A 153 2.34 12.30 0.84
C LYS A 153 1.83 10.86 0.84
N LEU A 154 2.37 10.06 1.74
CA LEU A 154 1.88 8.72 2.04
C LEU A 154 1.46 8.65 3.50
N LEU A 155 0.19 8.29 3.73
CA LEU A 155 -0.38 8.05 5.04
C LEU A 155 -0.35 6.55 5.35
N PHE A 156 0.18 6.19 6.51
CA PHE A 156 0.02 4.86 7.09
C PHE A 156 -1.21 4.87 7.98
N SER A 157 -2.23 4.09 7.64
CA SER A 157 -3.46 4.02 8.44
C SER A 157 -3.23 3.20 9.71
N THR A 158 -3.03 3.87 10.81
CA THR A 158 -2.88 3.29 12.14
C THR A 158 -3.02 4.39 13.20
N ASP A 159 -3.48 4.04 14.39
CA ASP A 159 -3.54 4.91 15.56
C ASP A 159 -2.41 4.62 16.56
N ASP A 160 -1.52 3.68 16.25
CA ASP A 160 -0.41 3.30 17.12
C ASP A 160 0.72 4.33 17.03
N ALA A 161 1.06 4.93 18.18
CA ALA A 161 2.10 5.95 18.29
C ALA A 161 3.50 5.45 17.86
N THR A 162 3.75 4.15 17.87
CA THR A 162 5.03 3.57 17.41
C THR A 162 5.28 3.81 15.93
N ALA A 163 4.22 3.97 15.12
CA ALA A 163 4.35 4.30 13.71
C ALA A 163 4.94 5.70 13.49
N GLU A 164 4.54 6.70 14.29
CA GLU A 164 5.12 8.06 14.24
C GLU A 164 6.61 8.04 14.60
N GLN A 165 6.99 7.26 15.60
CA GLN A 165 8.41 7.09 15.96
C GLN A 165 9.19 6.46 14.80
N ALA A 166 8.63 5.46 14.15
CA ALA A 166 9.25 4.79 13.00
C ALA A 166 9.47 5.77 11.83
N ILE A 167 8.48 6.63 11.55
CA ILE A 167 8.57 7.66 10.52
C ILE A 167 9.71 8.63 10.85
N CYS A 168 9.73 9.13 12.06
CA CYS A 168 10.74 10.06 12.52
C CYS A 168 12.16 9.48 12.36
N HIS A 169 12.37 8.25 12.76
CA HIS A 169 13.67 7.57 12.65
C HIS A 169 14.04 7.20 11.21
N ALA A 170 13.07 6.91 10.36
CA ALA A 170 13.36 6.61 8.95
C ALA A 170 13.76 7.85 8.15
N GLN A 171 13.29 9.02 8.56
CA GLN A 171 13.57 10.30 7.89
C GLN A 171 14.77 11.07 8.50
N ALA A 172 15.28 10.60 9.61
CA ALA A 172 16.49 11.15 10.22
C ALA A 172 17.75 10.71 9.48
#